data_561e02d1be8841566f1f2b140b1002be
#
_entry.id   561e02d1be8841566f1f2b140b1002be
#
_cell.length_a   1.000
_cell.length_b   1.000
_cell.length_c   1.000
_cell.angle_alpha   90.00
_cell.angle_beta   90.00
_cell.angle_gamma   90.00
#
_symmetry.space_group_name_H-M   'P 1'
#
loop_
_entity.id
_entity.type
_entity.pdbx_description
1 polymer ?
#
loop_
_entity_poly.entity_id
_entity_poly.type
_entity_poly.pdbx_seq_one_letter_code
_entity_poly.pdbx_strand_id
1 'polypeptide(L)' 'SGHKKSAALLTPPDGMRETDIALESSTCTGETVIGFRSKADGHLLNAVVVRSRADIETFYKSYGLVYTGKFDK' A
#
# COMPACT_ATOMS: atom_id res chain seq x y z
N SER A 1 17.29 8.47 21.24
CA SER A 1 17.12 8.23 20.89
C SER A 1 16.65 7.90 20.23
N GLY A 2 16.61 7.93 20.35
CA GLY A 2 16.23 7.46 19.74
C GLY A 2 15.67 7.25 19.22
N HIS A 3 15.52 7.23 19.33
CA HIS A 3 14.98 6.94 18.89
C HIS A 3 14.28 6.85 18.19
N LYS A 4 14.05 6.84 18.08
CA LYS A 4 13.44 6.61 17.55
C LYS A 4 12.75 6.65 16.90
N LYS A 5 12.55 6.65 16.70
CA LYS A 5 11.93 6.62 16.14
C LYS A 5 11.17 6.51 15.64
N SER A 6 11.11 6.38 16.17
CA SER A 6 10.48 6.07 15.74
C SER A 6 9.73 6.12 14.94
N ALA A 7 9.83 5.70 14.66
CA ALA A 7 9.03 6.04 13.55
C ALA A 7 7.63 5.53 13.73
N ALA A 8 6.68 6.43 13.71
CA ALA A 8 5.30 6.05 13.79
C ALA A 8 4.92 5.33 12.50
N LEU A 9 4.51 4.08 12.61
CA LEU A 9 4.01 3.37 11.46
C LEU A 9 2.61 3.86 11.14
N LEU A 10 2.25 3.81 9.86
CA LEU A 10 0.90 4.13 9.44
C LEU A 10 -0.03 2.99 9.84
N THR A 11 -1.29 3.30 9.98
CA THR A 11 -2.29 2.28 10.26
C THR A 11 -3.23 2.16 9.06
N PRO A 12 -3.66 0.93 8.74
CA PRO A 12 -4.62 0.76 7.65
C PRO A 12 -5.92 1.50 7.95
N PRO A 13 -6.69 1.84 6.91
CA PRO A 13 -8.01 2.42 7.13
C PRO A 13 -8.87 1.50 7.99
N ASP A 14 -9.86 2.09 8.65
CA ASP A 14 -10.69 1.38 9.60
C ASP A 14 -11.29 0.11 8.99
N GLY A 15 -11.10 -1.00 9.69
CA GLY A 15 -11.64 -2.29 9.26
C GLY A 15 -10.86 -2.96 8.13
N MET A 16 -9.76 -2.38 7.71
CA MET A 16 -8.97 -2.96 6.62
C MET A 16 -7.69 -3.58 7.12
N ARG A 17 -7.18 -4.52 6.34
CA ARG A 17 -5.96 -5.24 6.69
C ARG A 17 -5.12 -5.49 5.45
N GLU A 18 -4.01 -6.17 5.65
CA GLU A 18 -3.07 -6.47 4.57
C GLU A 18 -3.76 -7.12 3.37
N THR A 19 -4.75 -7.97 3.62
CA THR A 19 -5.45 -8.67 2.54
C THR A 19 -6.27 -7.74 1.66
N ASP A 20 -6.52 -6.52 2.12
CA ASP A 20 -7.27 -5.54 1.33
C ASP A 20 -6.38 -4.71 0.41
N ILE A 21 -5.06 -4.86 0.53
CA ILE A 21 -4.13 -4.13 -0.33
C ILE A 21 -4.26 -4.63 -1.76
N ALA A 22 -4.38 -3.70 -2.69
CA ALA A 22 -4.55 -4.02 -4.10
C ALA A 22 -3.77 -3.05 -4.97
N LEU A 23 -3.39 -3.53 -6.14
CA LEU A 23 -2.78 -2.70 -7.18
C LEU A 23 -3.82 -2.37 -8.24
N GLU A 24 -3.71 -1.17 -8.77
CA GLU A 24 -4.62 -0.73 -9.82
C GLU A 24 -3.85 0.10 -10.83
N SER A 25 -4.08 -0.17 -12.11
CA SER A 25 -3.43 0.59 -13.18
C SER A 25 -4.41 1.60 -13.75
N SER A 26 -3.94 2.84 -13.92
CA SER A 26 -4.75 3.86 -14.54
C SER A 26 -4.55 3.81 -16.04
N THR A 27 -5.63 3.67 -16.79
CA THR A 27 -5.54 3.66 -18.24
C THR A 27 -5.35 5.06 -18.80
N CYS A 28 -5.71 6.08 -18.04
CA CYS A 28 -5.58 7.47 -18.49
C CYS A 28 -4.15 7.97 -18.38
N THR A 29 -3.47 7.64 -17.31
CA THR A 29 -2.11 8.14 -17.05
C THR A 29 -1.05 7.09 -17.24
N GLY A 30 -1.44 5.81 -17.28
CA GLY A 30 -0.49 4.72 -17.35
C GLY A 30 0.22 4.43 -16.04
N GLU A 31 -0.20 5.10 -14.98
CA GLU A 31 0.42 4.91 -13.68
C GLU A 31 -0.22 3.78 -12.92
N THR A 32 0.57 3.17 -12.03
CA THR A 32 0.07 2.13 -11.14
C THR A 32 -0.01 2.69 -9.73
N VAL A 33 -1.09 2.39 -9.03
CA VAL A 33 -1.26 2.83 -7.65
C VAL A 33 -1.53 1.62 -6.77
N ILE A 34 -1.13 1.74 -5.50
CA ILE A 34 -1.37 0.70 -4.52
C ILE A 34 -2.09 1.33 -3.32
N GLY A 35 -3.06 0.63 -2.78
CA GLY A 35 -3.82 1.12 -1.64
C GLY A 35 -4.69 0.03 -1.07
N PHE A 36 -5.57 0.42 -0.15
CA PHE A 36 -6.50 -0.52 0.48
C PHE A 36 -7.85 -0.41 -0.23
N ARG A 37 -8.29 -1.52 -0.82
CA ARG A 37 -9.54 -1.52 -1.58
C ARG A 37 -10.74 -1.62 -0.65
N SER A 38 -11.60 -0.62 -0.69
CA SER A 38 -12.83 -0.61 0.08
C SER A 38 -13.81 -1.63 -0.50
N LYS A 39 -14.42 -2.41 0.38
CA LYS A 39 -15.41 -3.39 -0.05
C LYS A 39 -16.75 -2.74 -0.38
N ALA A 40 -16.95 -1.51 0.11
CA ALA A 40 -18.21 -0.82 -0.10
C ALA A 40 -18.35 -0.32 -1.54
N ASP A 41 -17.27 0.23 -2.11
CA ASP A 41 -17.35 0.84 -3.43
C ASP A 41 -16.16 0.51 -4.34
N GLY A 42 -15.22 -0.28 -3.85
CA GLY A 42 -14.08 -0.69 -4.65
C GLY A 42 -13.00 0.36 -4.83
N HIS A 43 -13.14 1.50 -4.17
CA HIS A 43 -12.10 2.52 -4.24
C HIS A 43 -10.87 2.14 -3.42
N LEU A 44 -9.71 2.61 -3.87
CA LEU A 44 -8.49 2.44 -3.10
C LEU A 44 -8.37 3.59 -2.11
N LEU A 45 -8.12 3.26 -0.86
CA LEU A 45 -7.88 4.24 0.19
C LEU A 45 -6.40 4.30 0.48
N ASN A 46 -5.91 5.48 0.84
CA ASN A 46 -4.49 5.72 1.11
C ASN A 46 -3.61 5.32 -0.07
N ALA A 47 -4.11 5.50 -1.28
CA ALA A 47 -3.41 5.06 -2.49
C ALA A 47 -2.19 5.92 -2.76
N VAL A 48 -1.12 5.27 -3.22
CA VAL A 48 0.09 5.97 -3.64
C VAL A 48 0.55 5.40 -4.97
N VAL A 49 1.23 6.23 -5.75
CA VAL A 49 1.78 5.81 -7.02
C VAL A 49 3.00 4.94 -6.77
N VAL A 50 3.06 3.80 -7.46
CA VAL A 50 4.21 2.92 -7.40
C VAL A 50 4.72 2.71 -8.82
N ARG A 51 6.05 2.70 -8.97
CA ARG A 51 6.69 2.54 -10.27
C ARG A 51 7.56 1.31 -10.34
N SER A 52 7.84 0.71 -9.20
CA SER A 52 8.69 -0.47 -9.15
C SER A 52 8.32 -1.30 -7.94
N ARG A 53 8.88 -2.50 -7.91
CA ARG A 53 8.68 -3.39 -6.76
C ARG A 53 9.15 -2.74 -5.46
N ALA A 54 10.23 -1.96 -5.55
CA ALA A 54 10.75 -1.27 -4.36
C ALA A 54 9.71 -0.34 -3.76
N ASP A 55 8.93 0.34 -4.60
CA ASP A 55 7.87 1.21 -4.13
C ASP A 55 6.77 0.42 -3.42
N ILE A 56 6.46 -0.77 -3.93
CA ILE A 56 5.46 -1.64 -3.31
C ILE A 56 5.96 -2.08 -1.94
N GLU A 57 7.23 -2.48 -1.86
CA GLU A 57 7.83 -2.87 -0.59
C GLU A 57 7.79 -1.73 0.42
N THR A 58 8.07 -0.52 -0.05
CA THR A 58 8.03 0.66 0.81
C THR A 58 6.63 0.89 1.35
N PHE A 59 5.61 0.72 0.50
CA PHE A 59 4.22 0.86 0.95
C PHE A 59 3.93 -0.12 2.09
N TYR A 60 4.26 -1.40 1.90
CA TYR A 60 4.04 -2.40 2.94
C TYR A 60 4.80 -2.03 4.21
N LYS A 61 6.06 -1.64 4.05
CA LYS A 61 6.92 -1.33 5.18
C LYS A 61 6.37 -0.17 6.00
N SER A 62 5.76 0.82 5.33
CA SER A 62 5.23 1.98 6.03
C SER A 62 4.06 1.61 6.96
N TYR A 63 3.47 0.45 6.76
CA TYR A 63 2.40 -0.05 7.62
C TYR A 63 2.89 -1.17 8.54
N GLY A 64 4.20 -1.38 8.61
CA GLY A 64 4.77 -2.43 9.45
C GLY A 64 4.60 -3.82 8.87
N LEU A 65 4.35 -3.91 7.57
CA LEU A 65 4.10 -5.18 6.90
C LEU A 65 5.30 -5.58 6.04
N VAL A 66 5.32 -6.84 5.63
CA VAL A 66 6.36 -7.36 4.76
C VAL A 66 5.73 -7.79 3.44
N TYR A 67 6.27 -7.26 2.34
CA TYR A 67 5.79 -7.65 1.02
C TYR A 67 6.36 -9.03 0.67
N THR A 68 5.48 -9.95 0.33
CA THR A 68 5.87 -11.34 0.07
C THR A 68 5.84 -11.72 -1.40
N GLY A 69 5.67 -10.74 -2.28
CA GLY A 69 5.64 -11.01 -3.71
C GLY A 69 4.25 -11.27 -4.27
N LYS A 70 3.22 -10.88 -3.55
CA LYS A 70 1.84 -11.12 -3.94
C LYS A 70 1.53 -10.62 -5.35
N PHE A 71 2.13 -9.50 -5.75
CA PHE A 71 1.88 -8.89 -7.06
C PHE A 71 2.97 -9.19 -8.07
N ASP A 72 3.96 -9.95 -7.70
CA ASP A 72 5.02 -10.33 -8.64
C ASP A 72 4.47 -11.34 -9.64
N LYS A 73 5.03 -11.30 -10.84
CA LYS A 73 4.63 -12.24 -11.90
C LYS A 73 5.63 -13.34 -12.07
#